data_422caf5579c3c2d95927772d91c8cf84
#
_entry.id   422caf5579c3c2d95927772d91c8cf84
#
_cell.length_a   1.000
_cell.length_b   1.000
_cell.length_c   1.000
_cell.angle_alpha   90.00
_cell.angle_beta   90.00
_cell.angle_gamma   90.00
#
_symmetry.space_group_name_H-M   'P 1'
#
loop_
_entity.id
_entity.type
_entity.pdbx_description
1 polymer ?
#
loop_
_entity_poly.entity_id
_entity_poly.type
_entity_poly.pdbx_seq_one_letter_code
_entity_poly.pdbx_strand_id
1 'polypeptide(L)' 'MVLEKAEAREIFRTWQSLKDNDFVRARLERCERIYGSGARDRVRFYMRQMKEGQIE' A
#
# COMPACT_ATOMS: atom_id res chain seq x y z
N MET A 1 6.83 -3.31 15.19
CA MET A 1 7.06 -2.82 13.82
C MET A 1 5.82 -3.07 12.97
N VAL A 2 5.40 -2.07 12.22
CA VAL A 2 4.21 -2.20 11.39
C VAL A 2 4.65 -2.42 9.95
N LEU A 3 4.74 -3.67 9.55
CA LEU A 3 5.18 -4.06 8.21
C LEU A 3 4.24 -3.50 7.15
N GLU A 4 2.94 -3.54 7.42
CA GLU A 4 1.93 -3.04 6.48
C GLU A 4 2.10 -1.55 6.21
N LYS A 5 2.46 -0.78 7.23
CA LYS A 5 2.68 0.66 7.05
C LYS A 5 3.89 0.93 6.17
N ALA A 6 4.97 0.19 6.40
CA ALA A 6 6.18 0.33 5.60
C ALA A 6 5.92 -0.04 4.13
N GLU A 7 5.19 -1.12 3.93
CA GLU A 7 4.82 -1.57 2.59
C GLU A 7 3.96 -0.52 1.88
N ALA A 8 2.98 0.01 2.60
CA ALA A 8 2.09 1.04 2.05
C ALA A 8 2.87 2.28 1.64
N ARG A 9 3.84 2.70 2.46
CA ARG A 9 4.65 3.87 2.16
C ARG A 9 5.46 3.67 0.88
N GLU A 10 6.05 2.49 0.73
CA GLU A 10 6.83 2.18 -0.46
C GLU A 10 5.96 2.16 -1.72
N ILE A 11 4.81 1.52 -1.63
CA ILE A 11 3.87 1.46 -2.76
C ILE A 11 3.40 2.86 -3.12
N PHE A 12 3.04 3.65 -2.13
CA PHE A 12 2.53 5.00 -2.36
C PHE A 12 3.58 5.89 -3.01
N ARG A 13 4.82 5.80 -2.54
CA ARG A 13 5.92 6.58 -3.09
C ARG A 13 6.15 6.23 -4.56
N THR A 14 6.14 4.95 -4.88
CA THR A 14 6.32 4.49 -6.25
C THR A 14 5.15 4.94 -7.12
N TRP A 15 3.93 4.85 -6.58
CA TRP A 15 2.75 5.30 -7.30
C TRP A 15 2.82 6.79 -7.62
N GLN A 16 3.29 7.61 -6.68
CA GLN A 16 3.43 9.05 -6.92
C GLN A 16 4.36 9.34 -8.10
N SER A 17 5.38 8.51 -8.26
CA SER A 17 6.34 8.66 -9.35
C SER A 17 5.77 8.18 -10.68
N LEU A 18 5.17 6.99 -10.68
CA LEU A 18 4.71 6.34 -11.91
C LEU A 18 3.27 6.69 -12.29
N LYS A 19 2.43 7.01 -11.30
CA LYS A 19 1.00 7.24 -11.50
C LYS A 19 0.30 6.03 -12.14
N ASP A 20 0.75 4.83 -11.81
CA ASP A 20 0.29 3.59 -12.43
C ASP A 20 -0.57 2.82 -11.42
N ASN A 21 -1.89 2.82 -11.63
CA ASN A 21 -2.81 2.13 -10.75
C ASN A 21 -2.68 0.61 -10.84
N ASP A 22 -2.28 0.10 -11.99
CA ASP A 22 -2.08 -1.34 -12.15
C ASP A 22 -0.93 -1.83 -11.29
N PHE A 23 0.11 -1.02 -11.15
CA PHE A 23 1.21 -1.33 -10.25
C PHE A 23 0.70 -1.49 -8.81
N VAL A 24 -0.13 -0.56 -8.36
CA VAL A 24 -0.68 -0.60 -7.00
C VAL A 24 -1.51 -1.86 -6.80
N ARG A 25 -2.36 -2.19 -7.77
CA ARG A 25 -3.19 -3.38 -7.70
C ARG A 25 -2.34 -4.64 -7.60
N ALA A 26 -1.32 -4.74 -8.44
CA ALA A 26 -0.43 -5.90 -8.45
C ALA A 26 0.28 -6.07 -7.12
N ARG A 27 0.74 -4.97 -6.52
CA ARG A 27 1.42 -5.04 -5.23
C ARG A 27 0.46 -5.43 -4.11
N LEU A 28 -0.78 -4.96 -4.16
CA LEU A 28 -1.78 -5.34 -3.17
C LEU A 28 -2.15 -6.82 -3.29
N GLU A 29 -2.27 -7.34 -4.50
CA GLU A 29 -2.51 -8.75 -4.73
C GLU A 29 -1.36 -9.60 -4.18
N ARG A 30 -0.14 -9.13 -4.36
CA ARG A 30 1.03 -9.81 -3.83
C ARG A 30 0.99 -9.85 -2.30
N CYS A 31 0.63 -8.73 -1.67
CA CYS A 31 0.48 -8.68 -0.22
C CYS A 31 -0.55 -9.69 0.27
N GLU A 32 -1.67 -9.80 -0.43
CA GLU A 32 -2.71 -10.75 -0.08
C GLU A 32 -2.19 -12.18 -0.17
N ARG A 33 -1.44 -12.47 -1.22
CA ARG A 33 -0.91 -13.82 -1.44
C ARG A 33 0.08 -14.22 -0.36
N ILE A 34 0.94 -13.28 0.05
CA ILE A 34 2.01 -13.58 1.00
C ILE A 34 1.52 -13.50 2.44
N TYR A 35 0.74 -12.47 2.77
CA TYR A 35 0.38 -12.16 4.15
C TYR A 35 -1.11 -12.31 4.47
N GLY A 36 -1.95 -12.54 3.45
CA GLY A 36 -3.40 -12.69 3.65
C GLY A 36 -4.17 -11.40 3.37
N SER A 37 -5.49 -11.56 3.27
CA SER A 37 -6.37 -10.44 2.90
C SER A 37 -6.39 -9.34 3.98
N GLY A 38 -6.23 -9.72 5.25
CA GLY A 38 -6.19 -8.73 6.32
C GLY A 38 -5.03 -7.75 6.16
N ALA A 39 -3.85 -8.28 5.79
CA ALA A 39 -2.69 -7.45 5.56
C ALA A 39 -2.91 -6.53 4.35
N ARG A 40 -3.50 -7.07 3.27
CA ARG A 40 -3.82 -6.27 2.10
C ARG A 40 -4.74 -5.11 2.48
N ASP A 41 -5.76 -5.37 3.26
CA ASP A 41 -6.71 -4.33 3.66
C ASP A 41 -6.05 -3.26 4.51
N ARG A 42 -5.13 -3.65 5.40
CA ARG A 42 -4.39 -2.68 6.21
C ARG A 42 -3.47 -1.82 5.35
N VAL A 43 -2.80 -2.42 4.37
CA VAL A 43 -1.95 -1.66 3.45
C VAL A 43 -2.79 -0.63 2.69
N ARG A 44 -3.95 -1.03 2.20
CA ARG A 44 -4.85 -0.10 1.50
C ARG A 44 -5.29 1.03 2.41
N PHE A 45 -5.59 0.73 3.66
CA PHE A 45 -5.99 1.73 4.64
C PHE A 45 -4.87 2.77 4.83
N TYR A 46 -3.65 2.31 5.03
CA TYR A 46 -2.53 3.23 5.22
C TYR A 46 -2.26 4.07 3.97
N MET A 47 -2.41 3.49 2.79
CA MET A 47 -2.23 4.24 1.56
C MET A 47 -3.26 5.35 1.42
N ARG A 48 -4.50 5.06 1.80
CA ARG A 48 -5.55 6.08 1.80
C ARG A 48 -5.22 7.21 2.76
N GLN A 49 -4.73 6.87 3.95
CA GLN A 49 -4.32 7.87 4.93
C GLN A 49 -3.22 8.78 4.39
N MET A 50 -2.25 8.19 3.71
CA MET A 50 -1.16 8.96 3.12
C MET A 50 -1.66 9.90 2.02
N LYS A 51 -2.57 9.39 1.20
CA LYS A 51 -3.15 10.19 0.12
C LYS A 51 -3.91 11.39 0.65
N GLU A 52 -4.56 11.21 1.81
CA GLU A 52 -5.30 12.28 2.44
C GLU A 52 -4.43 13.20 3.30
N GLY A 53 -3.15 12.87 3.41
CA GLY A 53 -2.20 13.68 4.17
C GLY A 53 -2.28 13.47 5.68
N GLN A 54 -2.92 12.41 6.13
CA GLN A 54 -3.08 12.16 7.57
C GLN A 54 -1.87 11.47 8.20
N ILE A 55 -1.10 10.73 7.40
CA ILE A 55 0.16 10.13 7.84
C ILE A 55 1.16 10.21 6.71
N GLU A 56 2.43 10.06 7.05
CA GLU A 56 3.51 10.07 6.06
C GLU A 56 3.98 8.68 5.72
#